data_db8bebb2079088f5c87cf0b381e21c6d
#
_entry.id   db8bebb2079088f5c87cf0b381e21c6d
#
_cell.length_a   1.000
_cell.length_b   1.000
_cell.length_c   1.000
_cell.angle_alpha   90.00
_cell.angle_beta   90.00
_cell.angle_gamma   90.00
#
_symmetry.space_group_name_H-M   'P 1'
#
loop_
_entity.id
_entity.type
_entity.pdbx_description
1 polymer ?
#
loop_
_entity_poly.entity_id
_entity_poly.type
_entity_poly.pdbx_seq_one_letter_code
_entity_poly.pdbx_strand_id
1 'polypeptide(L)'
;MRIVLTFLSTFVLAWPSSAAEKAQFRVEIKQITHGPMTHFFGYIGHVQNIPWNQSGRYIVALQTDFHDRMPGPDDPANVVLIDTKNDYRVKVIEQSRGWNPQQGTMFYWNPAKPETQFFFNDRDRKTGKVFCVLYDIEQARRIREYRFDDTPIGNGGVAQNGGWFLGLNYARMARLRPVTGYKGAWDWTKGIAHPKDDGLFKVDIGSGEKTLLVSFHRMARELEALGRDMKTSHLFINHSLSNREGDRIFFFARAGWSGQKGKRINHPFVTDLDGKSLRSNRIHIGGHPEWDYGHRMIGRLKDRQVLYDTDQQLVVGALGSPEIFPDPEGDIALSPNGKLFVNGHKDRQKKA
;
A
#
# COMPACT_ATOMS: atom_id res chain seq x y z
N MET A 1 16.92 -27.31 -72.79
CA MET A 1 16.22 -27.04 -71.53
C MET A 1 17.27 -27.10 -70.41
N ARG A 2 17.79 -25.94 -70.00
CA ARG A 2 18.79 -25.86 -68.92
C ARG A 2 18.11 -25.47 -67.63
N ILE A 3 18.17 -26.33 -66.63
CA ILE A 3 17.66 -26.09 -65.26
C ILE A 3 18.75 -25.37 -64.46
N VAL A 4 18.48 -24.16 -64.02
CA VAL A 4 19.32 -23.40 -63.10
C VAL A 4 18.77 -23.65 -61.70
N LEU A 5 19.54 -24.35 -60.86
CA LEU A 5 19.27 -24.46 -59.41
C LEU A 5 19.90 -23.26 -58.71
N THR A 6 19.07 -22.43 -58.09
CA THR A 6 19.48 -21.34 -57.23
C THR A 6 19.52 -21.86 -55.77
N PHE A 7 20.72 -21.92 -55.18
CA PHE A 7 20.90 -22.22 -53.76
C PHE A 7 20.62 -20.95 -52.95
N LEU A 8 19.57 -20.96 -52.11
CA LEU A 8 19.34 -19.95 -51.07
C LEU A 8 20.17 -20.33 -49.86
N SER A 9 21.22 -19.57 -49.57
CA SER A 9 21.98 -19.68 -48.34
C SER A 9 21.28 -18.86 -47.24
N THR A 10 20.68 -19.53 -46.29
CA THR A 10 20.15 -18.89 -45.07
C THR A 10 21.33 -18.59 -44.12
N PHE A 11 21.70 -17.32 -44.02
CA PHE A 11 22.60 -16.85 -42.97
C PHE A 11 21.82 -16.77 -41.65
N VAL A 12 22.11 -17.70 -40.76
CA VAL A 12 21.68 -17.61 -39.36
C VAL A 12 22.66 -16.67 -38.65
N LEU A 13 22.26 -15.44 -38.44
CA LEU A 13 22.98 -14.52 -37.55
C LEU A 13 22.79 -15.00 -36.10
N ALA A 14 23.78 -15.73 -35.59
CA ALA A 14 23.88 -16.00 -34.14
C ALA A 14 24.25 -14.68 -33.45
N TRP A 15 23.32 -14.10 -32.75
CA TRP A 15 23.64 -13.03 -31.80
C TRP A 15 24.44 -13.62 -30.64
N PRO A 16 25.61 -13.03 -30.30
CA PRO A 16 26.32 -13.46 -29.13
C PRO A 16 25.45 -13.21 -27.91
N SER A 17 25.08 -14.27 -27.19
CA SER A 17 24.51 -14.12 -25.84
C SER A 17 25.65 -13.59 -24.96
N SER A 18 25.72 -12.28 -24.77
CA SER A 18 26.54 -11.74 -23.71
C SER A 18 25.95 -12.26 -22.42
N ALA A 19 26.64 -13.13 -21.71
CA ALA A 19 26.32 -13.44 -20.33
C ALA A 19 26.31 -12.11 -19.59
N ALA A 20 25.13 -11.66 -19.17
CA ALA A 20 25.01 -10.44 -18.40
C ALA A 20 25.87 -10.62 -17.15
N GLU A 21 26.92 -9.83 -17.05
CA GLU A 21 27.76 -9.76 -15.87
C GLU A 21 26.85 -9.53 -14.68
N LYS A 22 26.85 -10.44 -13.70
CA LYS A 22 26.03 -10.26 -12.48
C LYS A 22 26.50 -9.00 -11.80
N ALA A 23 25.73 -7.94 -11.92
CA ALA A 23 26.01 -6.69 -11.23
C ALA A 23 26.12 -7.00 -9.72
N GLN A 24 27.33 -6.86 -9.17
CA GLN A 24 27.54 -7.01 -7.73
C GLN A 24 26.94 -5.80 -7.02
N PHE A 25 25.75 -5.98 -6.47
CA PHE A 25 25.08 -4.96 -5.68
C PHE A 25 25.68 -4.99 -4.26
N ARG A 26 26.39 -3.92 -3.88
CA ARG A 26 26.84 -3.73 -2.49
C ARG A 26 25.82 -2.88 -1.75
N VAL A 27 25.33 -3.41 -0.65
CA VAL A 27 24.43 -2.67 0.28
C VAL A 27 25.18 -2.44 1.58
N GLU A 28 25.27 -1.18 1.99
CA GLU A 28 25.70 -0.82 3.33
C GLU A 28 24.47 -0.65 4.19
N ILE A 29 24.42 -1.37 5.33
CA ILE A 29 23.34 -1.25 6.32
C ILE A 29 23.85 -0.42 7.49
N LYS A 30 23.19 0.71 7.75
CA LYS A 30 23.49 1.60 8.86
C LYS A 30 22.31 1.64 9.83
N GLN A 31 22.57 1.28 11.10
CA GLN A 31 21.62 1.54 12.18
C GLN A 31 21.68 3.04 12.51
N ILE A 32 20.54 3.73 12.42
CA ILE A 32 20.46 5.19 12.57
C ILE A 32 19.82 5.65 13.87
N THR A 33 19.15 4.75 14.60
CA THR A 33 18.59 5.03 15.93
C THR A 33 18.96 3.90 16.89
N HIS A 34 19.12 4.25 18.18
CA HIS A 34 19.52 3.33 19.22
C HIS A 34 18.51 3.39 20.37
N GLY A 35 18.41 2.28 21.14
CA GLY A 35 17.47 2.18 22.27
C GLY A 35 17.59 3.31 23.29
N PRO A 36 16.68 3.35 24.27
CA PRO A 36 15.72 2.29 24.60
C PRO A 36 14.42 2.32 23.78
N MET A 37 14.16 3.41 23.04
CA MET A 37 12.93 3.55 22.25
C MET A 37 13.02 2.80 20.93
N THR A 38 11.90 2.22 20.48
CA THR A 38 11.74 1.60 19.17
C THR A 38 11.23 2.62 18.17
N HIS A 39 11.84 2.66 16.98
CA HIS A 39 11.42 3.54 15.89
C HIS A 39 11.03 2.70 14.66
N PHE A 40 9.91 3.03 14.04
CA PHE A 40 9.45 2.36 12.83
C PHE A 40 8.56 3.26 11.98
N PHE A 41 8.58 3.03 10.68
CA PHE A 41 7.71 3.77 9.75
C PHE A 41 6.36 3.07 9.56
N GLY A 42 6.38 1.76 9.53
CA GLY A 42 5.28 0.91 9.17
C GLY A 42 5.52 0.24 7.83
N TYR A 43 4.46 -0.07 7.12
CA TYR A 43 4.55 -0.77 5.85
C TYR A 43 4.99 0.14 4.71
N ILE A 44 6.12 -0.20 4.10
CA ILE A 44 6.69 0.45 2.91
C ILE A 44 6.40 -0.46 1.71
N GLY A 45 5.32 -0.28 1.05
CA GLY A 45 4.93 -1.13 -0.09
C GLY A 45 3.77 -0.53 -0.86
N HIS A 46 3.52 0.74 -0.60
CA HIS A 46 2.56 1.54 -1.35
C HIS A 46 3.29 2.51 -2.26
N VAL A 47 2.72 2.81 -3.39
CA VAL A 47 3.28 3.74 -4.36
C VAL A 47 3.80 5.00 -3.68
N GLN A 48 5.12 5.20 -3.79
CA GLN A 48 5.84 6.34 -3.23
C GLN A 48 5.65 6.59 -1.72
N ASN A 49 5.25 5.57 -0.98
CA ASN A 49 5.24 5.66 0.47
C ASN A 49 6.64 5.43 1.02
N ILE A 50 7.41 6.49 1.12
CA ILE A 50 8.79 6.50 1.62
C ILE A 50 8.88 7.33 2.90
N PRO A 51 9.74 6.96 3.85
CA PRO A 51 9.87 7.69 5.12
C PRO A 51 10.59 9.04 5.00
N TRP A 52 11.38 9.25 3.93
CA TRP A 52 12.14 10.49 3.72
C TRP A 52 11.31 11.59 3.07
N ASN A 53 11.52 12.84 3.51
CA ASN A 53 11.07 14.00 2.75
C ASN A 53 11.86 14.15 1.44
N GLN A 54 11.48 15.08 0.58
CA GLN A 54 12.05 15.21 -0.76
C GLN A 54 13.57 15.39 -0.78
N SER A 55 14.12 16.19 0.14
CA SER A 55 15.57 16.42 0.24
C SER A 55 16.32 15.25 0.92
N GLY A 56 15.62 14.29 1.49
CA GLY A 56 16.19 13.22 2.31
C GLY A 56 16.72 13.69 3.67
N ARG A 57 16.45 14.95 4.06
CA ARG A 57 16.91 15.49 5.34
C ARG A 57 16.16 14.89 6.52
N TYR A 58 14.84 14.75 6.42
CA TYR A 58 14.03 14.25 7.50
C TYR A 58 13.43 12.89 7.18
N ILE A 59 13.49 11.99 8.15
CA ILE A 59 12.74 10.73 8.17
C ILE A 59 11.61 10.91 9.16
N VAL A 60 10.36 10.68 8.75
CA VAL A 60 9.24 10.60 9.68
C VAL A 60 9.09 9.16 10.18
N ALA A 61 8.84 8.97 11.46
CA ALA A 61 8.66 7.66 12.06
C ALA A 61 7.70 7.71 13.26
N LEU A 62 7.21 6.54 13.67
CA LEU A 62 6.63 6.34 14.98
C LEU A 62 7.73 5.96 15.98
N GLN A 63 7.54 6.37 17.24
CA GLN A 63 8.38 6.00 18.36
C GLN A 63 7.52 5.45 19.49
N THR A 64 7.90 4.28 20.01
CA THR A 64 7.23 3.63 21.14
C THR A 64 8.25 3.08 22.13
N ASP A 65 7.79 2.81 23.36
CA ASP A 65 8.58 2.12 24.40
C ASP A 65 8.37 0.61 24.40
N PHE A 66 7.58 0.08 23.47
CA PHE A 66 7.34 -1.34 23.28
C PHE A 66 7.26 -1.71 21.79
N HIS A 67 7.50 -2.98 21.47
CA HIS A 67 7.41 -3.52 20.09
C HIS A 67 6.92 -4.98 20.03
N ASP A 68 6.64 -5.58 21.18
CA ASP A 68 6.34 -7.00 21.37
C ASP A 68 4.85 -7.30 21.54
N ARG A 69 3.99 -6.28 21.50
CA ARG A 69 2.54 -6.39 21.64
C ARG A 69 1.78 -5.44 20.70
N MET A 70 0.52 -5.75 20.48
CA MET A 70 -0.39 -4.82 19.80
C MET A 70 -0.76 -3.66 20.74
N PRO A 71 -0.84 -2.42 20.23
CA PRO A 71 -1.27 -1.27 21.04
C PRO A 71 -2.70 -1.46 21.54
N GLY A 72 -2.93 -1.01 22.77
CA GLY A 72 -4.26 -0.84 23.35
C GLY A 72 -4.93 0.46 22.87
N PRO A 73 -6.19 0.69 23.27
CA PRO A 73 -6.89 1.93 22.93
C PRO A 73 -6.24 3.19 23.49
N ASP A 74 -5.52 3.08 24.59
CA ASP A 74 -4.89 4.19 25.31
C ASP A 74 -3.38 4.30 25.08
N ASP A 75 -2.81 3.48 24.19
CA ASP A 75 -1.38 3.51 23.88
C ASP A 75 -1.11 4.45 22.69
N PRO A 76 -0.69 5.71 22.88
CA PRO A 76 -0.26 6.56 21.78
C PRO A 76 1.15 6.15 21.33
N ALA A 77 1.46 6.40 20.06
CA ALA A 77 2.83 6.45 19.58
C ALA A 77 3.24 7.91 19.36
N ASN A 78 4.47 8.25 19.67
CA ASN A 78 5.03 9.54 19.30
C ASN A 78 5.27 9.56 17.78
N VAL A 79 4.95 10.67 17.14
CA VAL A 79 5.38 10.99 15.78
C VAL A 79 6.69 11.75 15.89
N VAL A 80 7.73 11.24 15.25
CA VAL A 80 9.08 11.81 15.34
C VAL A 80 9.63 12.17 13.98
N LEU A 81 10.50 13.18 13.96
CA LEU A 81 11.42 13.45 12.86
C LEU A 81 12.82 13.04 13.27
N ILE A 82 13.51 12.34 12.36
CA ILE A 82 14.92 11.97 12.48
C ILE A 82 15.69 12.83 11.48
N ASP A 83 16.56 13.73 11.96
CA ASP A 83 17.34 14.65 11.11
C ASP A 83 18.63 13.95 10.63
N THR A 84 18.65 13.54 9.37
CA THR A 84 19.78 12.82 8.76
C THR A 84 21.03 13.69 8.61
N LYS A 85 20.90 15.03 8.69
CA LYS A 85 22.00 16.00 8.61
C LYS A 85 22.53 16.43 9.96
N ASN A 86 21.90 15.97 11.06
CA ASN A 86 22.26 16.32 12.43
C ASN A 86 22.39 15.04 13.28
N ASP A 87 23.30 14.17 12.88
CA ASP A 87 23.64 12.90 13.52
C ASP A 87 22.41 12.04 13.90
N TYR A 88 21.42 12.01 13.00
CA TYR A 88 20.14 11.30 13.17
C TYR A 88 19.40 11.65 14.46
N ARG A 89 19.53 12.90 14.91
CA ARG A 89 18.82 13.39 16.10
C ARG A 89 17.31 13.19 15.94
N VAL A 90 16.72 12.54 16.94
CA VAL A 90 15.27 12.28 17.01
C VAL A 90 14.59 13.43 17.74
N LYS A 91 13.53 13.99 17.12
CA LYS A 91 12.67 15.01 17.72
C LYS A 91 11.23 14.55 17.71
N VAL A 92 10.60 14.45 18.89
CA VAL A 92 9.15 14.24 19.01
C VAL A 92 8.44 15.53 18.57
N ILE A 93 7.49 15.41 17.66
CA ILE A 93 6.74 16.55 17.10
C ILE A 93 5.24 16.45 17.32
N GLU A 94 4.69 15.22 17.49
CA GLU A 94 3.26 14.98 17.63
C GLU A 94 3.02 13.60 18.26
N GLN A 95 1.77 13.22 18.46
CA GLN A 95 1.33 11.88 18.85
C GLN A 95 0.19 11.38 17.99
N SER A 96 0.09 10.07 17.81
CA SER A 96 -1.05 9.40 17.18
C SER A 96 -1.58 8.27 18.06
N ARG A 97 -2.89 8.12 18.09
CA ARG A 97 -3.62 6.94 18.63
C ARG A 97 -4.24 6.09 17.53
N GLY A 98 -4.07 6.49 16.27
CA GLY A 98 -4.51 5.78 15.07
C GLY A 98 -3.34 5.02 14.43
N TRP A 99 -2.82 3.97 15.07
CA TRP A 99 -1.65 3.25 14.59
C TRP A 99 -1.68 1.75 14.91
N ASN A 100 -0.86 1.00 14.21
CA ASN A 100 -0.56 -0.41 14.50
C ASN A 100 0.89 -0.73 14.09
N PRO A 101 1.50 -1.83 14.61
CA PRO A 101 2.90 -2.15 14.32
C PRO A 101 3.19 -2.51 12.87
N GLN A 102 2.19 -3.00 12.10
CA GLN A 102 2.40 -3.44 10.73
C GLN A 102 2.40 -2.29 9.72
N GLN A 103 1.44 -1.36 9.85
CA GLN A 103 1.23 -0.29 8.86
C GLN A 103 1.55 1.10 9.42
N GLY A 104 2.00 1.17 10.68
CA GLY A 104 2.21 2.44 11.34
C GLY A 104 0.92 3.24 11.47
N THR A 105 0.99 4.52 11.20
CA THR A 105 -0.13 5.45 11.14
C THR A 105 -0.41 5.95 9.73
N MET A 106 0.00 5.21 8.70
CA MET A 106 -0.14 5.55 7.28
C MET A 106 0.49 6.91 6.96
N PHE A 107 1.77 7.05 7.25
CA PHE A 107 2.52 8.24 6.86
C PHE A 107 2.63 8.39 5.34
N TYR A 108 2.42 9.60 4.86
CA TYR A 108 2.68 10.00 3.47
C TYR A 108 3.18 11.43 3.44
N TRP A 109 4.36 11.67 2.88
CA TRP A 109 4.76 13.03 2.56
C TRP A 109 3.80 13.61 1.52
N ASN A 110 3.37 14.86 1.74
CA ASN A 110 2.42 15.52 0.84
C ASN A 110 3.09 15.83 -0.51
N PRO A 111 2.67 15.22 -1.63
CA PRO A 111 3.31 15.46 -2.92
C PRO A 111 3.28 16.92 -3.38
N ALA A 112 2.31 17.71 -2.90
CA ALA A 112 2.24 19.15 -3.20
C ALA A 112 3.24 19.98 -2.38
N LYS A 113 3.71 19.49 -1.22
CA LYS A 113 4.72 20.12 -0.35
C LYS A 113 5.59 19.04 0.30
N PRO A 114 6.36 18.29 -0.51
CA PRO A 114 7.03 17.06 -0.05
C PRO A 114 8.23 17.30 0.86
N GLU A 115 8.62 18.55 1.04
CA GLU A 115 9.70 18.93 1.95
C GLU A 115 9.21 19.18 3.38
N THR A 116 7.98 19.68 3.54
CA THR A 116 7.55 20.24 4.82
C THR A 116 6.26 19.64 5.37
N GLN A 117 5.45 18.95 4.55
CA GLN A 117 4.15 18.47 4.97
C GLN A 117 4.01 16.96 4.80
N PHE A 118 3.36 16.34 5.78
CA PHE A 118 3.01 14.91 5.69
C PHE A 118 1.63 14.62 6.29
N PHE A 119 1.04 13.54 5.81
CA PHE A 119 -0.21 12.97 6.33
C PHE A 119 0.08 11.85 7.32
N PHE A 120 -0.79 11.71 8.31
CA PHE A 120 -0.86 10.54 9.18
C PHE A 120 -2.29 10.38 9.71
N ASN A 121 -2.62 9.20 10.22
CA ASN A 121 -3.90 8.96 10.87
C ASN A 121 -3.80 9.21 12.37
N ASP A 122 -4.92 9.64 12.95
CA ASP A 122 -5.08 9.72 14.40
C ASP A 122 -6.48 9.23 14.79
N ARG A 123 -6.71 9.05 16.06
CA ARG A 123 -7.99 8.61 16.62
C ARG A 123 -8.34 9.46 17.84
N ASP A 124 -9.54 10.00 17.82
CA ASP A 124 -10.07 10.76 18.95
C ASP A 124 -10.22 9.85 20.20
N ARG A 125 -9.67 10.30 21.31
CA ARG A 125 -9.63 9.50 22.55
C ARG A 125 -11.00 9.25 23.15
N LYS A 126 -11.93 10.24 23.05
CA LYS A 126 -13.25 10.18 23.69
C LYS A 126 -14.24 9.41 22.83
N THR A 127 -14.25 9.69 21.53
CA THR A 127 -15.24 9.14 20.60
C THR A 127 -14.78 7.89 19.89
N GLY A 128 -13.47 7.62 19.87
CA GLY A 128 -12.87 6.52 19.09
C GLY A 128 -12.85 6.77 17.56
N LYS A 129 -13.34 7.94 17.10
CA LYS A 129 -13.41 8.25 15.66
C LYS A 129 -12.00 8.44 15.07
N VAL A 130 -11.73 7.74 13.98
CA VAL A 130 -10.48 7.89 13.22
C VAL A 130 -10.59 9.07 12.27
N PHE A 131 -9.49 9.77 12.06
CA PHE A 131 -9.39 10.88 11.12
C PHE A 131 -7.98 10.98 10.55
N CYS A 132 -7.83 11.65 9.41
CA CYS A 132 -6.53 11.94 8.81
C CYS A 132 -6.06 13.34 9.20
N VAL A 133 -4.78 13.48 9.48
CA VAL A 133 -4.10 14.73 9.84
C VAL A 133 -3.14 15.12 8.73
N LEU A 134 -3.13 16.39 8.34
CA LEU A 134 -2.08 17.03 7.57
C LEU A 134 -1.25 17.89 8.53
N TYR A 135 0.03 17.56 8.68
CA TYR A 135 0.97 18.24 9.57
C TYR A 135 2.03 19.00 8.78
N ASP A 136 2.43 20.16 9.26
CA ASP A 136 3.51 20.97 8.68
C ASP A 136 4.66 21.10 9.69
N ILE A 137 5.84 20.63 9.30
CA ILE A 137 7.03 20.60 10.19
C ILE A 137 7.66 21.96 10.40
N GLU A 138 7.53 22.91 9.46
CA GLU A 138 8.03 24.28 9.61
C GLU A 138 7.12 25.09 10.54
N GLN A 139 5.80 24.95 10.38
CA GLN A 139 4.82 25.60 11.25
C GLN A 139 4.68 24.87 12.59
N ALA A 140 5.24 23.65 12.71
CA ALA A 140 5.18 22.79 13.89
C ALA A 140 3.74 22.56 14.41
N ARG A 141 2.77 22.36 13.49
CA ARG A 141 1.36 22.19 13.84
C ARG A 141 0.57 21.40 12.82
N ARG A 142 -0.57 20.88 13.25
CA ARG A 142 -1.60 20.35 12.36
C ARG A 142 -2.16 21.49 11.51
N ILE A 143 -2.10 21.34 10.18
CA ILE A 143 -2.66 22.31 9.22
C ILE A 143 -4.16 22.04 9.03
N ARG A 144 -4.51 20.73 8.96
CA ARG A 144 -5.87 20.30 8.73
C ARG A 144 -6.12 18.92 9.34
N GLU A 145 -7.34 18.71 9.81
CA GLU A 145 -7.86 17.42 10.20
C GLU A 145 -9.08 17.10 9.33
N TYR A 146 -9.05 15.95 8.66
CA TYR A 146 -10.16 15.46 7.85
C TYR A 146 -11.01 14.55 8.72
N ARG A 147 -12.05 15.14 9.33
CA ARG A 147 -12.96 14.48 10.26
C ARG A 147 -14.33 14.31 9.63
N PHE A 148 -14.90 13.10 9.80
CA PHE A 148 -16.23 12.76 9.28
C PHE A 148 -17.02 12.08 10.40
N ASP A 149 -18.02 12.76 10.91
CA ASP A 149 -18.70 12.35 12.15
C ASP A 149 -19.48 11.04 12.03
N ASP A 150 -20.17 10.83 10.92
CA ASP A 150 -21.03 9.65 10.72
C ASP A 150 -20.25 8.44 10.18
N THR A 151 -19.22 8.69 9.38
CA THR A 151 -18.42 7.67 8.71
C THR A 151 -16.93 8.00 8.84
N PRO A 152 -16.36 7.88 10.06
CA PRO A 152 -14.98 8.25 10.35
C PRO A 152 -13.98 7.31 9.66
N ILE A 153 -13.12 7.88 8.85
CA ILE A 153 -12.11 7.17 8.06
C ILE A 153 -10.73 7.77 8.27
N GLY A 154 -9.71 6.94 8.09
CA GLY A 154 -8.32 7.38 7.98
C GLY A 154 -7.83 7.30 6.53
N ASN A 155 -6.69 7.93 6.26
CA ASN A 155 -6.03 7.81 4.97
C ASN A 155 -5.52 6.38 4.75
N GLY A 156 -5.76 5.83 3.56
CA GLY A 156 -5.31 4.52 3.10
C GLY A 156 -4.36 4.62 1.90
N GLY A 157 -3.91 5.83 1.55
CA GLY A 157 -3.01 6.10 0.45
C GLY A 157 -3.23 7.49 -0.15
N VAL A 158 -2.18 8.29 -0.27
CA VAL A 158 -2.23 9.63 -0.87
C VAL A 158 -1.84 9.54 -2.33
N ALA A 159 -2.63 10.15 -3.22
CA ALA A 159 -2.34 10.21 -4.64
C ALA A 159 -1.09 11.03 -4.92
N GLN A 160 -0.26 10.58 -5.88
CA GLN A 160 1.02 11.21 -6.19
C GLN A 160 0.88 12.62 -6.78
N ASN A 161 -0.27 12.95 -7.35
CA ASN A 161 -0.57 14.31 -7.81
C ASN A 161 -0.91 15.28 -6.66
N GLY A 162 -1.03 14.78 -5.40
CA GLY A 162 -1.30 15.59 -4.22
C GLY A 162 -2.72 16.17 -4.14
N GLY A 163 -3.64 15.75 -5.01
CA GLY A 163 -5.00 16.29 -5.04
C GLY A 163 -5.98 15.60 -4.11
N TRP A 164 -5.76 14.35 -3.77
CA TRP A 164 -6.70 13.53 -3.00
C TRP A 164 -6.00 12.37 -2.28
N PHE A 165 -6.70 11.77 -1.33
CA PHE A 165 -6.28 10.51 -0.71
C PHE A 165 -7.44 9.51 -0.64
N LEU A 166 -7.09 8.23 -0.54
CA LEU A 166 -8.04 7.15 -0.30
C LEU A 166 -8.39 7.06 1.17
N GLY A 167 -9.67 6.88 1.47
CA GLY A 167 -10.16 6.73 2.84
C GLY A 167 -10.63 5.32 3.14
N LEU A 168 -10.27 4.79 4.32
CA LEU A 168 -10.64 3.46 4.78
C LEU A 168 -11.17 3.48 6.22
N ASN A 169 -12.10 2.56 6.50
CA ASN A 169 -12.61 2.31 7.85
C ASN A 169 -11.64 1.44 8.65
N TYR A 170 -10.71 2.06 9.37
CA TYR A 170 -9.73 1.36 10.22
C TYR A 170 -10.35 0.69 11.44
N ALA A 171 -11.53 1.13 11.87
CA ALA A 171 -12.29 0.48 12.94
C ALA A 171 -12.87 -0.87 12.48
N ARG A 172 -13.41 -0.92 11.26
CA ARG A 172 -13.84 -2.17 10.62
C ARG A 172 -12.64 -3.13 10.43
N MET A 173 -11.49 -2.61 10.00
CA MET A 173 -10.27 -3.42 9.93
C MET A 173 -9.86 -3.94 11.31
N ALA A 174 -9.91 -3.13 12.36
CA ALA A 174 -9.55 -3.57 13.72
C ALA A 174 -10.42 -4.74 14.20
N ARG A 175 -11.68 -4.78 13.80
CA ARG A 175 -12.59 -5.89 14.11
C ARG A 175 -12.34 -7.13 13.25
N LEU A 176 -12.03 -6.96 11.97
CA LEU A 176 -11.96 -8.05 11.00
C LEU A 176 -10.53 -8.56 10.76
N ARG A 177 -9.53 -7.72 10.97
CA ARG A 177 -8.12 -8.02 10.89
C ARG A 177 -7.31 -7.14 11.87
N PRO A 178 -7.26 -7.48 13.16
CA PRO A 178 -6.71 -6.62 14.21
C PRO A 178 -5.33 -6.04 13.93
N VAL A 179 -4.45 -6.79 13.26
CA VAL A 179 -3.06 -6.37 12.99
C VAL A 179 -2.95 -5.17 12.05
N THR A 180 -4.00 -4.82 11.29
CA THR A 180 -4.00 -3.72 10.32
C THR A 180 -4.99 -2.61 10.65
N GLY A 181 -5.80 -2.77 11.69
CA GLY A 181 -6.73 -1.75 12.14
C GLY A 181 -6.23 -1.01 13.38
N TYR A 182 -7.02 -0.06 13.87
CA TYR A 182 -6.69 0.72 15.05
C TYR A 182 -7.61 0.30 16.22
N LYS A 183 -7.04 -0.36 17.22
CA LYS A 183 -7.78 -0.88 18.36
C LYS A 183 -8.47 0.25 19.12
N GLY A 184 -9.72 0.03 19.50
CA GLY A 184 -10.54 1.03 20.17
C GLY A 184 -11.19 2.07 19.22
N ALA A 185 -11.01 1.93 17.91
CA ALA A 185 -11.70 2.77 16.95
C ALA A 185 -13.20 2.42 16.88
N TRP A 186 -14.03 3.46 16.72
CA TRP A 186 -15.48 3.32 16.62
C TRP A 186 -15.92 2.91 15.22
N ASP A 187 -16.56 1.73 15.11
CA ASP A 187 -17.04 1.15 13.86
C ASP A 187 -18.55 1.28 13.72
N TRP A 188 -19.02 2.18 12.87
CA TRP A 188 -20.46 2.40 12.57
C TRP A 188 -21.09 1.23 11.82
N THR A 189 -20.25 0.33 11.27
CA THR A 189 -20.72 -0.82 10.48
C THR A 189 -20.71 -2.14 11.27
N LYS A 190 -20.61 -2.06 12.61
CA LYS A 190 -20.60 -3.25 13.47
C LYS A 190 -21.86 -4.08 13.25
N GLY A 191 -21.67 -5.37 12.94
CA GLY A 191 -22.77 -6.30 12.66
C GLY A 191 -23.23 -6.33 11.19
N ILE A 192 -22.84 -5.38 10.36
CA ILE A 192 -23.25 -5.30 8.95
C ILE A 192 -22.15 -5.94 8.07
N ALA A 193 -22.52 -7.01 7.34
CA ALA A 193 -21.57 -7.72 6.48
C ALA A 193 -21.13 -6.88 5.28
N HIS A 194 -22.10 -6.27 4.58
CA HIS A 194 -21.89 -5.52 3.34
C HIS A 194 -22.61 -4.16 3.40
N PRO A 195 -22.08 -3.20 4.18
CA PRO A 195 -22.71 -1.89 4.30
C PRO A 195 -22.72 -1.15 2.95
N LYS A 196 -23.76 -0.33 2.74
CA LYS A 196 -23.91 0.52 1.55
C LYS A 196 -23.19 1.84 1.68
N ASP A 197 -22.90 2.25 2.90
CA ASP A 197 -22.29 3.51 3.32
C ASP A 197 -20.82 3.38 3.76
N ASP A 198 -20.21 2.21 3.57
CA ASP A 198 -18.80 1.95 3.85
C ASP A 198 -18.15 1.20 2.68
N GLY A 199 -16.85 1.40 2.51
CA GLY A 199 -16.06 0.81 1.44
C GLY A 199 -14.77 1.58 1.16
N LEU A 200 -14.53 1.86 -0.12
CA LEU A 200 -13.42 2.69 -0.58
C LEU A 200 -13.91 4.13 -0.79
N PHE A 201 -13.32 5.06 -0.05
CA PHE A 201 -13.59 6.49 -0.18
C PHE A 201 -12.45 7.21 -0.89
N LYS A 202 -12.77 8.34 -1.51
CA LYS A 202 -11.84 9.37 -1.95
C LYS A 202 -12.13 10.66 -1.19
N VAL A 203 -11.08 11.33 -0.71
CA VAL A 203 -11.17 12.62 -0.05
C VAL A 203 -10.34 13.62 -0.84
N ASP A 204 -10.95 14.69 -1.28
CA ASP A 204 -10.25 15.82 -1.90
C ASP A 204 -9.47 16.59 -0.82
N ILE A 205 -8.17 16.78 -1.05
CA ILE A 205 -7.29 17.42 -0.06
C ILE A 205 -7.60 18.91 0.09
N GLY A 206 -7.95 19.57 -1.00
CA GLY A 206 -8.24 21.01 -1.01
C GLY A 206 -9.56 21.35 -0.33
N SER A 207 -10.67 20.77 -0.79
CA SER A 207 -12.00 21.01 -0.24
C SER A 207 -12.27 20.24 1.06
N GLY A 208 -11.73 19.04 1.20
CA GLY A 208 -12.04 18.08 2.25
C GLY A 208 -13.32 17.28 1.98
N GLU A 209 -13.86 17.38 0.79
CA GLU A 209 -15.02 16.61 0.37
C GLU A 209 -14.71 15.12 0.30
N LYS A 210 -15.59 14.30 0.88
CA LYS A 210 -15.49 12.85 0.88
C LYS A 210 -16.54 12.24 -0.04
N THR A 211 -16.09 11.36 -0.93
CA THR A 211 -16.93 10.59 -1.86
C THR A 211 -16.74 9.10 -1.62
N LEU A 212 -17.84 8.33 -1.49
CA LEU A 212 -17.78 6.87 -1.50
C LEU A 212 -17.67 6.40 -2.96
N LEU A 213 -16.51 5.86 -3.35
CA LEU A 213 -16.27 5.35 -4.69
C LEU A 213 -16.92 3.99 -4.91
N VAL A 214 -16.65 3.05 -4.00
CA VAL A 214 -17.14 1.66 -4.10
C VAL A 214 -17.55 1.17 -2.72
N SER A 215 -18.85 0.84 -2.56
CA SER A 215 -19.35 0.30 -1.29
C SER A 215 -19.04 -1.19 -1.14
N PHE A 216 -18.96 -1.68 0.11
CA PHE A 216 -18.87 -3.11 0.37
C PHE A 216 -20.07 -3.89 -0.17
N HIS A 217 -21.23 -3.26 -0.24
CA HIS A 217 -22.42 -3.85 -0.87
C HIS A 217 -22.19 -4.12 -2.36
N ARG A 218 -21.60 -3.15 -3.10
CA ARG A 218 -21.28 -3.33 -4.51
C ARG A 218 -20.20 -4.38 -4.72
N MET A 219 -19.12 -4.36 -3.91
CA MET A 219 -18.08 -5.38 -3.98
C MET A 219 -18.63 -6.80 -3.76
N ALA A 220 -19.53 -6.96 -2.78
CA ALA A 220 -20.16 -8.25 -2.52
C ALA A 220 -20.97 -8.76 -3.73
N ARG A 221 -21.75 -7.88 -4.37
CA ARG A 221 -22.50 -8.23 -5.59
C ARG A 221 -21.60 -8.66 -6.75
N GLU A 222 -20.47 -7.96 -6.95
CA GLU A 222 -19.48 -8.37 -7.97
C GLU A 222 -18.89 -9.76 -7.66
N LEU A 223 -18.59 -10.02 -6.38
CA LEU A 223 -18.08 -11.32 -5.94
C LEU A 223 -19.14 -12.44 -6.07
N GLU A 224 -20.39 -12.16 -5.80
CA GLU A 224 -21.52 -13.08 -6.02
C GLU A 224 -21.69 -13.42 -7.50
N ALA A 225 -21.57 -12.41 -8.39
CA ALA A 225 -21.61 -12.63 -9.84
C ALA A 225 -20.44 -13.52 -10.34
N LEU A 226 -19.33 -13.56 -9.59
CA LEU A 226 -18.21 -14.48 -9.81
C LEU A 226 -18.38 -15.85 -9.11
N GLY A 227 -19.58 -16.16 -8.59
CA GLY A 227 -19.89 -17.43 -7.91
C GLY A 227 -19.36 -17.53 -6.49
N ARG A 228 -19.02 -16.43 -5.82
CA ARG A 228 -18.60 -16.44 -4.41
C ARG A 228 -19.82 -16.38 -3.50
N ASP A 229 -19.86 -17.24 -2.47
CA ASP A 229 -20.86 -17.13 -1.42
C ASP A 229 -20.46 -16.02 -0.44
N MET A 230 -21.26 -14.94 -0.42
CA MET A 230 -21.00 -13.75 0.40
C MET A 230 -21.88 -13.70 1.67
N LYS A 231 -22.83 -14.62 1.88
CA LYS A 231 -23.85 -14.55 2.95
C LYS A 231 -23.28 -14.32 4.35
N THR A 232 -22.14 -14.94 4.68
CA THR A 232 -21.52 -14.87 6.00
C THR A 232 -20.19 -14.10 6.00
N SER A 233 -19.77 -13.57 4.86
CA SER A 233 -18.45 -12.96 4.68
C SER A 233 -18.51 -11.47 4.97
N HIS A 234 -17.84 -11.01 6.01
CA HIS A 234 -17.69 -9.58 6.30
C HIS A 234 -16.48 -9.03 5.55
N LEU A 235 -16.74 -8.22 4.53
CA LEU A 235 -15.68 -7.60 3.72
C LEU A 235 -14.96 -6.47 4.46
N PHE A 236 -13.67 -6.36 4.21
CA PHE A 236 -12.84 -5.20 4.52
C PHE A 236 -11.86 -4.96 3.38
N ILE A 237 -11.34 -3.73 3.27
CA ILE A 237 -10.29 -3.36 2.31
C ILE A 237 -8.96 -3.29 3.03
N ASN A 238 -7.92 -3.83 2.39
CA ASN A 238 -6.54 -3.63 2.78
C ASN A 238 -5.69 -3.48 1.51
N HIS A 239 -4.66 -2.64 1.53
CA HIS A 239 -3.84 -2.26 0.38
C HIS A 239 -4.66 -1.58 -0.72
N SER A 240 -4.96 -0.31 -0.52
CA SER A 240 -5.52 0.57 -1.53
C SER A 240 -4.40 1.41 -2.14
N LEU A 241 -4.20 1.30 -3.45
CA LEU A 241 -3.07 1.87 -4.17
C LEU A 241 -3.59 2.69 -5.35
N SER A 242 -3.28 3.99 -5.40
CA SER A 242 -3.43 4.77 -6.62
C SER A 242 -2.22 4.57 -7.53
N ASN A 243 -2.42 4.58 -8.84
CA ASN A 243 -1.31 4.58 -9.79
C ASN A 243 -0.58 5.93 -9.78
N ARG A 244 0.56 5.99 -10.50
CA ARG A 244 1.40 7.18 -10.56
C ARG A 244 0.72 8.36 -11.23
N GLU A 245 -0.07 8.09 -12.24
CA GLU A 245 -0.85 9.06 -13.00
C GLU A 245 -2.06 9.58 -12.20
N GLY A 246 -2.49 8.85 -11.17
CA GLY A 246 -3.60 9.24 -10.30
C GLY A 246 -4.97 9.06 -10.95
N ASP A 247 -5.13 8.12 -11.89
CA ASP A 247 -6.39 7.85 -12.60
C ASP A 247 -6.92 6.42 -12.42
N ARG A 248 -6.16 5.55 -11.73
CA ARG A 248 -6.55 4.18 -11.36
C ARG A 248 -6.28 3.88 -9.90
N ILE A 249 -7.14 3.07 -9.32
CA ILE A 249 -7.04 2.61 -7.94
C ILE A 249 -7.14 1.09 -7.92
N PHE A 250 -6.12 0.43 -7.38
CA PHE A 250 -6.12 -0.98 -7.07
C PHE A 250 -6.37 -1.21 -5.59
N PHE A 251 -7.13 -2.24 -5.23
CA PHE A 251 -7.33 -2.62 -3.83
C PHE A 251 -7.73 -4.09 -3.69
N PHE A 252 -7.51 -4.64 -2.49
CA PHE A 252 -8.00 -5.98 -2.15
C PHE A 252 -9.27 -5.89 -1.31
N ALA A 253 -10.35 -6.53 -1.79
CA ALA A 253 -11.49 -6.88 -0.97
C ALA A 253 -11.21 -8.22 -0.27
N ARG A 254 -11.27 -8.23 1.04
CA ARG A 254 -10.86 -9.36 1.88
C ARG A 254 -11.94 -9.76 2.88
N ALA A 255 -12.03 -11.07 3.20
CA ALA A 255 -12.86 -11.63 4.26
C ALA A 255 -12.28 -12.95 4.77
N GLY A 256 -12.80 -13.47 5.89
CA GLY A 256 -12.42 -14.77 6.43
C GLY A 256 -11.01 -14.80 7.03
N TRP A 257 -10.53 -13.69 7.58
CA TRP A 257 -9.24 -13.58 8.25
C TRP A 257 -9.43 -13.58 9.78
N SER A 258 -8.36 -13.89 10.53
CA SER A 258 -8.35 -13.77 11.99
C SER A 258 -9.47 -14.54 12.70
N GLY A 259 -9.76 -15.77 12.26
CA GLY A 259 -10.78 -16.63 12.88
C GLY A 259 -12.23 -16.26 12.58
N GLN A 260 -12.49 -15.37 11.64
CA GLN A 260 -13.83 -15.05 11.18
C GLN A 260 -14.50 -16.27 10.53
N LYS A 261 -15.83 -16.34 10.67
CA LYS A 261 -16.67 -17.32 9.94
C LYS A 261 -16.63 -17.01 8.43
N GLY A 262 -16.75 -18.04 7.61
CA GLY A 262 -16.78 -17.93 6.16
C GLY A 262 -15.47 -18.30 5.48
N LYS A 263 -15.52 -18.42 4.15
CA LYS A 263 -14.34 -18.73 3.32
C LYS A 263 -13.41 -17.52 3.22
N ARG A 264 -12.11 -17.77 3.19
CA ARG A 264 -11.12 -16.73 2.97
C ARG A 264 -11.26 -16.12 1.57
N ILE A 265 -11.44 -14.82 1.53
CA ILE A 265 -11.48 -14.02 0.32
C ILE A 265 -10.26 -13.10 0.32
N ASN A 266 -9.58 -13.04 -0.81
CA ASN A 266 -8.50 -12.10 -1.11
C ASN A 266 -8.62 -11.77 -2.58
N HIS A 267 -9.48 -10.79 -2.91
CA HIS A 267 -9.88 -10.53 -4.29
C HIS A 267 -9.42 -9.14 -4.73
N PRO A 268 -8.61 -9.06 -5.80
CA PRO A 268 -8.13 -7.79 -6.33
C PRO A 268 -9.19 -7.12 -7.22
N PHE A 269 -9.42 -5.84 -6.96
CA PHE A 269 -10.24 -4.97 -7.78
C PHE A 269 -9.42 -3.79 -8.30
N VAL A 270 -9.82 -3.28 -9.44
CA VAL A 270 -9.37 -2.00 -10.00
C VAL A 270 -10.59 -1.13 -10.29
N THR A 271 -10.47 0.16 -10.00
CA THR A 271 -11.51 1.14 -10.31
C THR A 271 -10.90 2.45 -10.80
N ASP A 272 -11.70 3.27 -11.48
CA ASP A 272 -11.41 4.66 -11.79
C ASP A 272 -11.70 5.60 -10.60
N LEU A 273 -11.51 6.90 -10.80
CA LEU A 273 -11.64 7.92 -9.75
C LEU A 273 -13.08 8.26 -9.38
N ASP A 274 -14.07 7.87 -10.17
CA ASP A 274 -15.49 8.05 -9.86
C ASP A 274 -16.16 6.76 -9.37
N GLY A 275 -15.40 5.68 -9.31
CA GLY A 275 -15.85 4.37 -8.84
C GLY A 275 -16.76 3.63 -9.83
N LYS A 276 -17.06 4.17 -11.03
CA LYS A 276 -18.02 3.55 -11.94
C LYS A 276 -17.48 2.27 -12.58
N SER A 277 -16.21 2.28 -12.99
CA SER A 277 -15.54 1.17 -13.66
C SER A 277 -14.92 0.19 -12.68
N LEU A 278 -15.70 -0.38 -11.76
CA LEU A 278 -15.20 -1.44 -10.88
C LEU A 278 -14.96 -2.71 -11.68
N ARG A 279 -13.71 -3.17 -11.72
CA ARG A 279 -13.30 -4.37 -12.43
C ARG A 279 -12.60 -5.36 -11.52
N SER A 280 -12.95 -6.63 -11.64
CA SER A 280 -12.23 -7.74 -11.03
C SER A 280 -11.01 -8.07 -11.91
N ASN A 281 -9.82 -8.20 -11.31
CA ASN A 281 -8.68 -8.73 -12.04
C ASN A 281 -8.89 -10.21 -12.35
N ARG A 282 -8.77 -10.59 -13.63
CA ARG A 282 -8.93 -11.98 -14.08
C ARG A 282 -7.81 -12.88 -13.57
N ILE A 283 -6.62 -12.32 -13.41
CA ILE A 283 -5.44 -13.03 -12.91
C ILE A 283 -5.12 -12.45 -11.52
N HIS A 284 -4.97 -13.34 -10.54
CA HIS A 284 -4.49 -12.95 -9.23
C HIS A 284 -2.97 -12.83 -9.26
N ILE A 285 -2.47 -11.60 -9.34
CA ILE A 285 -1.07 -11.30 -9.08
C ILE A 285 -0.88 -11.18 -7.56
N GLY A 286 -0.02 -12.04 -7.03
CA GLY A 286 0.12 -12.23 -5.58
C GLY A 286 1.13 -11.29 -4.95
N GLY A 287 1.33 -11.51 -3.66
CA GLY A 287 2.18 -10.70 -2.80
C GLY A 287 1.54 -9.35 -2.48
N HIS A 288 2.36 -8.32 -2.50
CA HIS A 288 1.95 -6.92 -2.40
C HIS A 288 2.37 -6.23 -3.70
N PRO A 289 1.51 -6.28 -4.73
CA PRO A 289 1.84 -5.70 -6.02
C PRO A 289 1.97 -4.18 -5.92
N GLU A 290 2.79 -3.62 -6.80
CA GLU A 290 3.05 -2.19 -6.88
C GLU A 290 2.72 -1.69 -8.30
N TRP A 291 2.24 -0.45 -8.42
CA TRP A 291 2.06 0.18 -9.71
C TRP A 291 3.40 0.48 -10.39
N ASP A 292 3.52 0.06 -11.65
CA ASP A 292 4.50 0.56 -12.60
C ASP A 292 3.97 1.87 -13.23
N TYR A 293 4.38 2.20 -14.44
CA TYR A 293 3.83 3.31 -15.21
C TYR A 293 2.52 2.92 -15.90
N GLY A 294 1.63 3.90 -16.07
CA GLY A 294 0.32 3.73 -16.69
C GLY A 294 -0.56 2.81 -15.85
N HIS A 295 -1.19 1.85 -16.52
CA HIS A 295 -2.12 0.92 -15.88
C HIS A 295 -1.50 -0.47 -15.64
N ARG A 296 -0.18 -0.54 -15.52
CA ARG A 296 0.54 -1.79 -15.28
C ARG A 296 0.93 -1.93 -13.82
N MET A 297 0.88 -3.15 -13.34
CA MET A 297 1.31 -3.52 -11.99
C MET A 297 2.41 -4.57 -12.06
N ILE A 298 3.37 -4.44 -11.16
CA ILE A 298 4.38 -5.46 -10.88
C ILE A 298 3.85 -6.34 -9.74
N GLY A 299 3.86 -7.65 -9.92
CA GLY A 299 3.43 -8.57 -8.89
C GLY A 299 3.89 -10.01 -9.17
N ARG A 300 3.59 -10.90 -8.23
CA ARG A 300 3.95 -12.31 -8.35
C ARG A 300 2.87 -13.08 -9.11
N LEU A 301 3.29 -13.85 -10.10
CA LEU A 301 2.46 -14.91 -10.70
C LEU A 301 3.26 -16.22 -10.71
N LYS A 302 2.85 -17.19 -9.88
CA LYS A 302 3.56 -18.44 -9.64
C LYS A 302 4.99 -18.17 -9.12
N ASP A 303 6.01 -18.54 -9.89
CA ASP A 303 7.45 -18.42 -9.61
C ASP A 303 8.10 -17.17 -10.22
N ARG A 304 7.33 -16.27 -10.81
CA ARG A 304 7.84 -15.12 -11.56
C ARG A 304 7.28 -13.79 -11.06
N GLN A 305 8.10 -12.76 -11.17
CA GLN A 305 7.63 -11.37 -11.17
C GLN A 305 7.11 -11.02 -12.56
N VAL A 306 5.90 -10.50 -12.62
CA VAL A 306 5.25 -10.16 -13.89
C VAL A 306 4.82 -8.71 -13.92
N LEU A 307 4.72 -8.18 -15.15
CA LEU A 307 4.00 -6.95 -15.46
C LEU A 307 2.59 -7.33 -15.93
N TYR A 308 1.61 -6.90 -15.20
CA TYR A 308 0.19 -7.14 -15.47
C TYR A 308 -0.51 -5.83 -15.87
N ASP A 309 -1.09 -5.81 -17.06
CA ASP A 309 -1.89 -4.68 -17.52
C ASP A 309 -3.33 -4.83 -17.01
N THR A 310 -3.77 -3.87 -16.20
CA THR A 310 -5.08 -3.92 -15.55
C THR A 310 -6.24 -3.59 -16.48
N ASP A 311 -6.00 -2.89 -17.58
CA ASP A 311 -7.02 -2.58 -18.58
C ASP A 311 -7.18 -3.71 -19.60
N GLN A 312 -6.06 -4.26 -20.10
CA GLN A 312 -6.07 -5.41 -21.00
C GLN A 312 -6.34 -6.73 -20.27
N GLN A 313 -6.19 -6.75 -18.95
CA GLN A 313 -6.40 -7.92 -18.08
C GLN A 313 -5.51 -9.11 -18.44
N LEU A 314 -4.24 -8.82 -18.77
CA LEU A 314 -3.26 -9.85 -19.17
C LEU A 314 -1.84 -9.51 -18.70
N VAL A 315 -1.00 -10.52 -18.64
CA VAL A 315 0.44 -10.38 -18.40
C VAL A 315 1.09 -9.88 -19.69
N VAL A 316 1.75 -8.70 -19.60
CA VAL A 316 2.42 -8.05 -20.74
C VAL A 316 3.94 -8.20 -20.69
N GLY A 317 4.49 -8.72 -19.60
CA GLY A 317 5.93 -8.94 -19.47
C GLY A 317 6.29 -9.66 -18.18
N ALA A 318 7.57 -9.94 -18.03
CA ALA A 318 8.17 -10.51 -16.82
C ALA A 318 9.42 -9.72 -16.44
N LEU A 319 9.72 -9.65 -15.15
CA LEU A 319 10.90 -9.00 -14.58
C LEU A 319 11.88 -10.07 -14.10
N GLY A 320 13.06 -10.09 -14.71
CA GLY A 320 14.08 -11.10 -14.40
C GLY A 320 13.62 -12.52 -14.74
N SER A 321 14.36 -13.48 -14.20
CA SER A 321 14.07 -14.91 -14.33
C SER A 321 14.05 -15.56 -12.95
N PRO A 322 13.58 -16.82 -12.79
CA PRO A 322 13.64 -17.54 -11.53
C PRO A 322 15.05 -17.67 -10.94
N GLU A 323 16.10 -17.63 -11.77
CA GLU A 323 17.49 -17.66 -11.33
C GLU A 323 17.91 -16.34 -10.67
N ILE A 324 17.35 -15.21 -11.11
CA ILE A 324 17.61 -13.88 -10.56
C ILE A 324 16.71 -13.62 -9.35
N PHE A 325 15.44 -14.02 -9.43
CA PHE A 325 14.44 -13.86 -8.40
C PHE A 325 13.84 -15.22 -8.03
N PRO A 326 14.55 -16.06 -7.27
CA PRO A 326 13.99 -17.31 -6.80
C PRO A 326 12.87 -17.04 -5.79
N ASP A 327 11.68 -17.58 -6.02
CA ASP A 327 10.51 -17.46 -5.14
C ASP A 327 10.16 -16.00 -4.77
N PRO A 328 9.77 -15.16 -5.73
CA PRO A 328 9.43 -13.78 -5.48
C PRO A 328 8.19 -13.69 -4.57
N GLU A 329 8.33 -13.19 -3.35
CA GLU A 329 7.21 -13.03 -2.38
C GLU A 329 6.31 -11.84 -2.71
N GLY A 330 6.79 -10.89 -3.52
CA GLY A 330 5.98 -9.83 -4.08
C GLY A 330 5.74 -8.62 -3.18
N ASP A 331 6.51 -8.43 -2.11
CA ASP A 331 6.56 -7.13 -1.44
C ASP A 331 7.49 -6.23 -2.25
N ILE A 332 6.91 -5.42 -3.11
CA ILE A 332 7.64 -4.59 -4.06
C ILE A 332 7.57 -3.13 -3.62
N ALA A 333 8.70 -2.45 -3.67
CA ALA A 333 8.76 -1.00 -3.58
C ALA A 333 9.63 -0.44 -4.71
N LEU A 334 9.05 0.47 -5.48
CA LEU A 334 9.72 1.14 -6.59
C LEU A 334 10.43 2.41 -6.12
N SER A 335 11.59 2.68 -6.69
CA SER A 335 12.22 3.99 -6.53
C SER A 335 11.32 5.10 -7.09
N PRO A 336 11.43 6.35 -6.59
CA PRO A 336 10.61 7.47 -7.08
C PRO A 336 10.68 7.67 -8.59
N ASN A 337 11.85 7.41 -9.20
CA ASN A 337 12.04 7.51 -10.66
C ASN A 337 11.67 6.22 -11.41
N GLY A 338 11.16 5.17 -10.74
CA GLY A 338 10.76 3.91 -11.33
C GLY A 338 11.88 3.07 -11.96
N LYS A 339 13.16 3.44 -11.80
CA LYS A 339 14.28 2.74 -12.43
C LYS A 339 14.78 1.53 -11.65
N LEU A 340 14.52 1.51 -10.35
CA LEU A 340 14.93 0.46 -9.44
C LEU A 340 13.72 -0.03 -8.66
N PHE A 341 13.73 -1.30 -8.28
CA PHE A 341 12.79 -1.82 -7.33
C PHE A 341 13.48 -2.77 -6.35
N VAL A 342 12.94 -2.88 -5.16
CA VAL A 342 13.29 -3.92 -4.21
C VAL A 342 12.13 -4.90 -4.12
N ASN A 343 12.46 -6.17 -3.88
CA ASN A 343 11.48 -7.22 -3.70
C ASN A 343 11.79 -7.98 -2.42
N GLY A 344 10.77 -8.19 -1.58
CA GLY A 344 10.90 -9.04 -0.39
C GLY A 344 11.19 -10.49 -0.81
N HIS A 345 12.21 -11.09 -0.20
CA HIS A 345 12.51 -12.52 -0.34
C HIS A 345 12.37 -13.21 1.01
N LYS A 346 11.63 -14.31 1.02
CA LYS A 346 11.43 -15.13 2.21
C LYS A 346 12.29 -16.38 2.14
N ASP A 347 13.33 -16.41 2.94
CA ASP A 347 14.14 -17.63 3.09
C ASP A 347 13.35 -18.67 3.91
N ARG A 348 12.69 -19.59 3.24
CA ARG A 348 11.87 -20.63 3.87
C ARG A 348 12.68 -21.69 4.60
N GLN A 349 14.01 -21.74 4.39
CA GLN A 349 14.89 -22.68 5.08
C GLN A 349 15.35 -22.14 6.43
N LYS A 350 15.38 -20.82 6.60
CA LYS A 350 15.67 -20.17 7.87
C LYS A 350 14.34 -19.92 8.57
N LYS A 351 13.96 -20.83 9.50
CA LYS A 351 12.94 -20.52 10.50
C LYS A 351 13.49 -19.40 11.37
N ALA A 352 13.01 -18.17 11.17
CA ALA A 352 13.25 -17.09 12.12
C ALA A 352 12.38 -17.30 13.35
#